data_dcbc2dbf0b5df0dc74e36250fc7dfcda
#
_entry.id   dcbc2dbf0b5df0dc74e36250fc7dfcda
#
_cell.length_a   1.000
_cell.length_b   1.000
_cell.length_c   1.000
_cell.angle_alpha   90.00
_cell.angle_beta   90.00
_cell.angle_gamma   90.00
#
_symmetry.space_group_name_H-M   'P 1'
#
loop_
_entity.id
_entity.type
_entity.pdbx_description
1 polymer ?
#
loop_
_entity_poly.entity_id
_entity_poly.type
_entity_poly.pdbx_seq_one_letter_code
_entity_poly.pdbx_strand_id
1 'polypeptide(L)'
;MKRWKIGFKGDAVPPADEIAALLGITHPADVVLDEANSSVFLTRQGMEIDLGAIAKGYIADRVRDHLHKEGVELGLINLGGNVQTLGSPEGGWRVGLKKPFAGDALIGAMTVENRSVVTSGTYERYFELNGKRYHHILDPRTGYPLDNELDSVTIISQDSLDGDIWTTLIYGMGVEKGCAALRSRPDIEAIFVTKTKEVVISSMHHFRFTLLDDSYRITGSTV
;
A
#
# COMPACT_ATOMS: atom_id res chain seq x y z
N MET A 1 -9.59 10.57 7.30
CA MET A 1 -8.15 10.68 7.58
C MET A 1 -7.77 11.95 8.37
N LYS A 2 -8.04 13.16 7.88
CA LYS A 2 -7.62 14.42 8.55
C LYS A 2 -8.05 14.51 10.02
N ARG A 3 -9.24 14.03 10.39
CA ARG A 3 -9.72 14.09 11.77
C ARG A 3 -8.93 13.21 12.74
N TRP A 4 -8.47 12.06 12.27
CA TRP A 4 -7.65 11.14 13.07
C TRP A 4 -6.23 11.67 13.32
N LYS A 5 -5.69 12.52 12.43
CA LYS A 5 -4.32 13.07 12.47
C LYS A 5 -3.22 12.02 12.65
N ILE A 6 -3.49 10.76 12.33
CA ILE A 6 -2.52 9.65 12.44
C ILE A 6 -1.29 9.94 11.58
N GLY A 7 -0.11 9.83 12.19
CA GLY A 7 1.17 10.14 11.55
C GLY A 7 1.53 11.62 11.54
N PHE A 8 0.72 12.50 12.15
CA PHE A 8 1.05 13.92 12.33
C PHE A 8 1.23 14.28 13.81
N LYS A 9 0.19 14.49 14.56
CA LYS A 9 0.22 14.76 16.00
C LYS A 9 -1.00 14.17 16.70
N GLY A 10 -1.67 13.20 16.06
CA GLY A 10 -2.85 12.56 16.60
C GLY A 10 -2.47 11.43 17.54
N ASP A 11 -2.98 11.51 18.76
CA ASP A 11 -2.82 10.53 19.83
C ASP A 11 -4.18 10.23 20.52
N ALA A 12 -5.28 10.67 19.92
CA ALA A 12 -6.62 10.53 20.44
C ALA A 12 -7.59 9.99 19.38
N VAL A 13 -8.53 9.17 19.84
CA VAL A 13 -9.66 8.71 19.03
C VAL A 13 -10.66 9.85 18.91
N PRO A 14 -11.06 10.24 17.66
CA PRO A 14 -12.09 11.25 17.48
C PRO A 14 -13.44 10.82 18.09
N PRO A 15 -14.29 11.75 18.54
CA PRO A 15 -15.63 11.44 18.99
C PRO A 15 -16.45 10.69 17.94
N ALA A 16 -17.27 9.73 18.38
CA ALA A 16 -18.02 8.85 17.47
C ALA A 16 -19.04 9.61 16.60
N ASP A 17 -19.65 10.65 17.16
CA ASP A 17 -20.58 11.54 16.46
C ASP A 17 -19.89 12.33 15.34
N GLU A 18 -18.66 12.78 15.55
CA GLU A 18 -17.87 13.44 14.52
C GLU A 18 -17.48 12.48 13.39
N ILE A 19 -17.08 11.24 13.72
CA ILE A 19 -16.78 10.21 12.71
C ILE A 19 -18.03 9.92 11.89
N ALA A 20 -19.19 9.73 12.55
CA ALA A 20 -20.46 9.48 11.87
C ALA A 20 -20.87 10.63 10.92
N ALA A 21 -20.71 11.87 11.36
CA ALA A 21 -21.00 13.06 10.55
C ALA A 21 -20.10 13.11 9.30
N LEU A 22 -18.79 12.81 9.44
CA LEU A 22 -17.86 12.79 8.31
C LEU A 22 -18.13 11.64 7.34
N LEU A 23 -18.53 10.47 7.82
CA LEU A 23 -18.92 9.35 6.95
C LEU A 23 -20.10 9.73 6.05
N GLY A 24 -21.05 10.52 6.57
CA GLY A 24 -22.20 11.00 5.80
C GLY A 24 -21.86 11.87 4.58
N ILE A 25 -20.64 12.43 4.54
CA ILE A 25 -20.15 13.26 3.44
C ILE A 25 -18.94 12.66 2.71
N THR A 26 -18.64 11.36 2.89
CA THR A 26 -17.46 10.70 2.31
C THR A 26 -17.90 9.56 1.36
N HIS A 27 -18.81 9.85 0.46
CA HIS A 27 -19.28 8.85 -0.50
C HIS A 27 -18.63 9.04 -1.88
N PRO A 28 -18.04 8.00 -2.51
CA PRO A 28 -17.38 8.14 -3.81
C PRO A 28 -18.28 8.69 -4.93
N ALA A 29 -19.59 8.37 -4.91
CA ALA A 29 -20.53 8.88 -5.89
C ALA A 29 -20.78 10.40 -5.81
N ASP A 30 -20.36 11.04 -4.71
CA ASP A 30 -20.44 12.49 -4.53
C ASP A 30 -19.20 13.23 -5.13
N VAL A 31 -18.28 12.49 -5.77
CA VAL A 31 -17.14 13.01 -6.52
C VAL A 31 -17.46 12.93 -8.00
N VAL A 32 -17.61 14.07 -8.65
CA VAL A 32 -17.86 14.16 -10.09
C VAL A 32 -16.55 14.52 -10.80
N LEU A 33 -16.18 13.69 -11.77
CA LEU A 33 -14.99 13.89 -12.60
C LEU A 33 -15.45 14.38 -13.98
N ASP A 34 -14.88 15.48 -14.44
CA ASP A 34 -15.04 15.99 -15.80
C ASP A 34 -13.68 15.91 -16.49
N GLU A 35 -13.47 14.83 -17.23
CA GLU A 35 -12.22 14.59 -17.93
C GLU A 35 -11.97 15.60 -19.04
N ALA A 36 -13.04 16.06 -19.71
CA ALA A 36 -12.91 17.01 -20.82
C ALA A 36 -12.37 18.37 -20.36
N ASN A 37 -12.75 18.81 -19.16
CA ASN A 37 -12.31 20.07 -18.56
C ASN A 37 -11.22 19.87 -17.49
N SER A 38 -10.73 18.63 -17.29
CA SER A 38 -9.75 18.28 -16.24
C SER A 38 -10.16 18.84 -14.87
N SER A 39 -11.43 18.68 -14.51
CA SER A 39 -11.98 19.22 -13.28
C SER A 39 -12.61 18.17 -12.37
N VAL A 40 -12.62 18.48 -11.07
CA VAL A 40 -13.24 17.64 -10.04
C VAL A 40 -14.21 18.49 -9.26
N PHE A 41 -15.44 18.02 -9.11
CA PHE A 41 -16.46 18.69 -8.32
C PHE A 41 -16.93 17.77 -7.18
N LEU A 42 -16.91 18.32 -5.96
CA LEU A 42 -17.38 17.66 -4.76
C LEU A 42 -18.80 18.16 -4.46
N THR A 43 -19.78 17.27 -4.54
CA THR A 43 -21.20 17.65 -4.52
C THR A 43 -21.71 18.03 -3.13
N ARG A 44 -20.98 17.68 -2.06
CA ARG A 44 -21.37 17.99 -0.68
C ARG A 44 -20.43 18.98 -0.03
N GLN A 45 -20.97 19.97 0.62
CA GLN A 45 -20.19 20.93 1.40
C GLN A 45 -19.39 20.22 2.51
N GLY A 46 -18.11 20.54 2.65
CA GLY A 46 -17.21 19.95 3.64
C GLY A 46 -16.50 18.67 3.19
N MET A 47 -16.80 18.15 1.97
CA MET A 47 -15.98 17.10 1.38
C MET A 47 -14.57 17.58 1.09
N GLU A 48 -13.62 16.69 1.25
CA GLU A 48 -12.22 16.90 0.89
C GLU A 48 -11.64 15.64 0.24
N ILE A 49 -10.75 15.82 -0.72
CA ILE A 49 -9.98 14.74 -1.33
C ILE A 49 -8.55 14.78 -0.81
N ASP A 50 -8.01 13.63 -0.47
CA ASP A 50 -6.61 13.42 -0.14
C ASP A 50 -6.04 12.36 -1.10
N LEU A 51 -5.02 12.72 -1.86
CA LEU A 51 -4.37 11.85 -2.84
C LEU A 51 -3.19 11.05 -2.24
N GLY A 52 -2.98 11.11 -0.94
CA GLY A 52 -1.83 10.50 -0.26
C GLY A 52 -1.70 8.99 -0.45
N ALA A 53 -2.79 8.30 -0.77
CA ALA A 53 -2.79 6.87 -1.04
C ALA A 53 -2.30 6.48 -2.45
N ILE A 54 -2.21 7.45 -3.38
CA ILE A 54 -1.86 7.17 -4.79
C ILE A 54 -0.77 8.10 -5.34
N ALA A 55 -0.46 9.18 -4.63
CA ALA A 55 0.42 10.23 -5.14
C ALA A 55 1.86 9.78 -5.31
N LYS A 56 2.36 8.91 -4.42
CA LYS A 56 3.75 8.43 -4.52
C LYS A 56 3.94 7.55 -5.75
N GLY A 57 2.99 6.64 -6.01
CA GLY A 57 3.01 5.78 -7.18
C GLY A 57 2.96 6.58 -8.48
N TYR A 58 2.04 7.53 -8.57
CA TYR A 58 1.96 8.44 -9.72
C TYR A 58 3.26 9.21 -9.95
N ILE A 59 3.85 9.77 -8.89
CA ILE A 59 5.12 10.52 -8.98
C ILE A 59 6.27 9.59 -9.41
N ALA A 60 6.35 8.38 -8.83
CA ALA A 60 7.38 7.42 -9.18
C ALA A 60 7.34 7.05 -10.67
N ASP A 61 6.13 6.82 -11.22
CA ASP A 61 5.93 6.54 -12.63
C ASP A 61 6.34 7.73 -13.51
N ARG A 62 5.98 8.97 -13.13
CA ARG A 62 6.39 10.17 -13.89
C ARG A 62 7.91 10.38 -13.85
N VAL A 63 8.55 10.13 -12.71
CA VAL A 63 10.02 10.20 -12.59
C VAL A 63 10.68 9.10 -13.43
N ARG A 64 10.19 7.85 -13.37
CA ARG A 64 10.65 6.75 -14.21
C ARG A 64 10.59 7.12 -15.70
N ASP A 65 9.43 7.61 -16.15
CA ASP A 65 9.21 7.96 -17.54
C ASP A 65 10.12 9.10 -18.01
N HIS A 66 10.39 10.06 -17.12
CA HIS A 66 11.34 11.14 -17.40
C HIS A 66 12.76 10.60 -17.51
N LEU A 67 13.23 9.80 -16.56
CA LEU A 67 14.56 9.21 -16.58
C LEU A 67 14.78 8.36 -17.83
N HIS A 68 13.77 7.59 -18.25
CA HIS A 68 13.86 6.83 -19.52
C HIS A 68 14.05 7.74 -20.74
N LYS A 69 13.35 8.88 -20.81
CA LYS A 69 13.51 9.87 -21.90
C LYS A 69 14.90 10.49 -21.92
N GLU A 70 15.52 10.66 -20.74
CA GLU A 70 16.89 11.17 -20.59
C GLU A 70 17.96 10.08 -20.80
N GLY A 71 17.57 8.86 -21.21
CA GLY A 71 18.49 7.78 -21.53
C GLY A 71 19.03 7.01 -20.30
N VAL A 72 18.40 7.12 -19.15
CA VAL A 72 18.77 6.33 -17.97
C VAL A 72 18.25 4.90 -18.12
N GLU A 73 19.16 3.94 -18.22
CA GLU A 73 18.84 2.53 -18.41
C GLU A 73 18.70 1.76 -17.08
N LEU A 74 19.43 2.16 -16.05
CA LEU A 74 19.43 1.50 -14.75
C LEU A 74 19.22 2.52 -13.63
N GLY A 75 18.29 2.23 -12.72
CA GLY A 75 18.02 3.11 -11.58
C GLY A 75 17.04 2.52 -10.58
N LEU A 76 17.02 3.09 -9.39
CA LEU A 76 16.07 2.79 -8.35
C LEU A 76 15.53 4.10 -7.76
N ILE A 77 14.21 4.27 -7.82
CA ILE A 77 13.48 5.38 -7.25
C ILE A 77 12.86 4.88 -5.95
N ASN A 78 13.13 5.54 -4.82
CA ASN A 78 12.54 5.19 -3.52
C ASN A 78 11.86 6.42 -2.90
N LEU A 79 10.54 6.38 -2.84
CA LEU A 79 9.69 7.43 -2.26
C LEU A 79 9.11 6.97 -0.92
N GLY A 80 9.98 6.71 0.06
CA GLY A 80 9.56 6.34 1.41
C GLY A 80 8.80 5.00 1.45
N GLY A 81 9.40 3.94 0.88
CA GLY A 81 8.83 2.58 0.85
C GLY A 81 8.00 2.24 -0.38
N ASN A 82 7.75 3.24 -1.26
CA ASN A 82 7.31 3.00 -2.62
C ASN A 82 8.59 2.96 -3.49
N VAL A 83 8.94 1.79 -3.98
CA VAL A 83 10.17 1.54 -4.74
C VAL A 83 9.82 1.22 -6.19
N GLN A 84 10.35 2.00 -7.13
CA GLN A 84 10.28 1.73 -8.56
C GLN A 84 11.68 1.44 -9.10
N THR A 85 11.86 0.31 -9.77
CA THR A 85 13.12 -0.05 -10.41
C THR A 85 13.09 0.22 -11.90
N LEU A 86 14.23 0.65 -12.47
CA LEU A 86 14.44 0.83 -13.90
C LEU A 86 15.48 -0.18 -14.34
N GLY A 87 15.18 -0.87 -15.45
CA GLY A 87 16.07 -1.88 -16.01
C GLY A 87 16.35 -3.04 -15.05
N SER A 88 17.34 -3.85 -15.43
CA SER A 88 17.75 -5.02 -14.67
C SER A 88 19.27 -5.09 -14.61
N PRO A 89 19.90 -4.79 -13.45
CA PRO A 89 21.32 -5.11 -13.27
C PRO A 89 21.50 -6.63 -13.20
N GLU A 90 22.73 -7.08 -13.36
CA GLU A 90 23.05 -8.51 -13.20
C GLU A 90 22.55 -9.03 -11.85
N GLY A 91 21.71 -10.06 -11.87
CA GLY A 91 21.06 -10.65 -10.68
C GLY A 91 19.79 -9.93 -10.19
N GLY A 92 19.36 -8.85 -10.87
CA GLY A 92 18.16 -8.09 -10.53
C GLY A 92 18.35 -7.12 -9.35
N TRP A 93 17.32 -6.31 -9.09
CA TRP A 93 17.28 -5.39 -7.97
C TRP A 93 16.80 -6.11 -6.70
N ARG A 94 17.52 -5.94 -5.60
CA ARG A 94 17.12 -6.51 -4.30
C ARG A 94 16.40 -5.47 -3.45
N VAL A 95 15.12 -5.73 -3.15
CA VAL A 95 14.26 -4.87 -2.32
C VAL A 95 13.89 -5.64 -1.03
N GLY A 96 14.18 -5.05 0.12
CA GLY A 96 13.90 -5.66 1.42
C GLY A 96 12.41 -5.57 1.81
N LEU A 97 11.86 -6.65 2.36
CA LEU A 97 10.57 -6.66 3.02
C LEU A 97 10.78 -6.39 4.52
N LYS A 98 10.34 -5.22 4.99
CA LYS A 98 10.52 -4.79 6.38
C LYS A 98 9.74 -5.66 7.37
N LYS A 99 10.35 -5.91 8.51
CA LYS A 99 9.70 -6.56 9.65
C LYS A 99 8.81 -5.55 10.38
N PRO A 100 7.51 -5.82 10.56
CA PRO A 100 6.60 -4.95 11.29
C PRO A 100 7.12 -4.61 12.68
N PHE A 101 7.06 -3.33 13.05
CA PHE A 101 7.43 -2.80 14.37
C PHE A 101 8.88 -3.08 14.83
N ALA A 102 9.80 -3.42 13.92
CA ALA A 102 11.18 -3.81 14.24
C ALA A 102 12.25 -2.92 13.59
N GLY A 103 11.93 -1.65 13.33
CA GLY A 103 12.86 -0.70 12.73
C GLY A 103 13.26 -1.11 11.32
N ASP A 104 14.58 -1.27 11.10
CA ASP A 104 15.12 -1.62 9.78
C ASP A 104 15.34 -3.14 9.59
N ALA A 105 14.91 -3.97 10.55
CA ALA A 105 14.97 -5.42 10.39
C ALA A 105 14.10 -5.89 9.22
N LEU A 106 14.55 -6.95 8.54
CA LEU A 106 13.89 -7.51 7.38
C LEU A 106 13.30 -8.87 7.69
N ILE A 107 12.11 -9.16 7.13
CA ILE A 107 11.55 -10.50 7.04
C ILE A 107 12.24 -11.29 5.92
N GLY A 108 12.48 -10.62 4.80
CA GLY A 108 13.02 -11.21 3.60
C GLY A 108 13.41 -10.18 2.56
N ALA A 109 13.79 -10.64 1.39
CA ALA A 109 14.11 -9.78 0.26
C ALA A 109 13.47 -10.30 -1.03
N MET A 110 12.96 -9.38 -1.82
CA MET A 110 12.48 -9.62 -3.18
C MET A 110 13.60 -9.31 -4.17
N THR A 111 13.74 -10.14 -5.18
CA THR A 111 14.55 -9.81 -6.36
C THR A 111 13.59 -9.52 -7.51
N VAL A 112 13.67 -8.31 -8.06
CA VAL A 112 12.77 -7.79 -9.10
C VAL A 112 13.56 -7.19 -10.25
N GLU A 113 12.94 -7.13 -11.42
CA GLU A 113 13.51 -6.55 -12.64
C GLU A 113 12.49 -5.63 -13.28
N ASN A 114 12.84 -4.34 -13.41
CA ASN A 114 12.00 -3.33 -14.03
C ASN A 114 10.56 -3.34 -13.49
N ARG A 115 10.39 -3.34 -12.17
CA ARG A 115 9.11 -3.43 -11.46
C ARG A 115 9.01 -2.42 -10.34
N SER A 116 7.79 -2.16 -9.97
CA SER A 116 7.44 -1.46 -8.73
C SER A 116 7.24 -2.44 -7.58
N VAL A 117 7.68 -2.05 -6.40
CA VAL A 117 7.46 -2.75 -5.13
C VAL A 117 6.92 -1.74 -4.13
N VAL A 118 5.66 -1.87 -3.78
CA VAL A 118 4.97 -0.91 -2.91
C VAL A 118 4.39 -1.63 -1.70
N THR A 119 4.67 -1.14 -0.51
CA THR A 119 4.17 -1.71 0.74
C THR A 119 3.25 -0.73 1.47
N SER A 120 2.10 -1.23 1.89
CA SER A 120 1.23 -0.59 2.88
C SER A 120 1.22 -1.43 4.16
N GLY A 121 1.53 -0.80 5.30
CA GLY A 121 1.61 -1.50 6.58
C GLY A 121 1.07 -0.67 7.74
N THR A 122 0.56 -1.36 8.76
CA THR A 122 0.00 -0.74 9.98
C THR A 122 1.06 -0.04 10.83
N TYR A 123 2.32 -0.43 10.65
CA TYR A 123 3.47 0.09 11.38
C TYR A 123 4.06 1.38 10.79
N GLU A 124 3.61 1.82 9.62
CA GLU A 124 4.11 3.03 8.97
C GLU A 124 3.64 4.31 9.69
N ARG A 125 2.34 4.35 10.02
CA ARG A 125 1.73 5.48 10.73
C ARG A 125 0.65 4.97 11.67
N TYR A 126 0.89 5.09 12.97
CA TYR A 126 -0.06 4.69 14.02
C TYR A 126 0.21 5.47 15.30
N PHE A 127 -0.72 5.39 16.23
CA PHE A 127 -0.52 5.71 17.63
C PHE A 127 -1.10 4.59 18.51
N GLU A 128 -0.65 4.53 19.75
CA GLU A 128 -1.17 3.57 20.73
C GLU A 128 -1.93 4.32 21.83
N LEU A 129 -3.12 3.84 22.15
CA LEU A 129 -3.95 4.35 23.23
C LEU A 129 -4.59 3.19 23.99
N ASN A 130 -4.35 3.11 25.29
CA ASN A 130 -4.88 2.03 26.15
C ASN A 130 -4.58 0.62 25.64
N GLY A 131 -3.36 0.39 25.10
CA GLY A 131 -2.93 -0.89 24.57
C GLY A 131 -3.52 -1.27 23.22
N LYS A 132 -4.30 -0.38 22.58
CA LYS A 132 -4.83 -0.55 21.24
C LYS A 132 -4.09 0.34 20.24
N ARG A 133 -3.74 -0.22 19.09
CA ARG A 133 -3.14 0.52 17.97
C ARG A 133 -4.20 1.06 17.03
N TYR A 134 -4.00 2.30 16.61
CA TYR A 134 -4.83 3.01 15.65
C TYR A 134 -3.95 3.45 14.49
N HIS A 135 -4.04 2.75 13.37
CA HIS A 135 -3.25 3.03 12.17
C HIS A 135 -4.05 3.80 11.11
N HIS A 136 -3.37 4.31 10.12
CA HIS A 136 -3.91 5.24 9.13
C HIS A 136 -4.79 4.60 8.04
N ILE A 137 -4.85 3.27 7.92
CA ILE A 137 -5.69 2.59 6.94
C ILE A 137 -7.07 2.41 7.54
N LEU A 138 -8.03 3.23 7.09
CA LEU A 138 -9.37 3.29 7.67
C LEU A 138 -10.37 2.44 6.88
N ASP A 139 -11.32 1.82 7.57
CA ASP A 139 -12.50 1.21 6.97
C ASP A 139 -13.48 2.31 6.54
N PRO A 140 -13.80 2.46 5.25
CA PRO A 140 -14.71 3.49 4.76
C PRO A 140 -16.15 3.32 5.25
N ARG A 141 -16.52 2.15 5.77
CA ARG A 141 -17.86 1.86 6.32
C ARG A 141 -18.02 2.35 7.75
N THR A 142 -16.94 2.31 8.51
CA THR A 142 -16.97 2.63 9.96
C THR A 142 -16.23 3.91 10.31
N GLY A 143 -15.28 4.34 9.47
CA GLY A 143 -14.40 5.48 9.71
C GLY A 143 -13.30 5.20 10.75
N TYR A 144 -13.18 3.96 11.24
CA TYR A 144 -12.14 3.51 12.15
C TYR A 144 -11.04 2.75 11.42
N PRO A 145 -9.82 2.61 12.01
CA PRO A 145 -8.79 1.74 11.46
C PRO A 145 -9.31 0.34 11.18
N LEU A 146 -8.95 -0.20 10.01
CA LEU A 146 -9.26 -1.58 9.64
C LEU A 146 -8.66 -2.54 10.67
N ASP A 147 -9.44 -3.56 11.05
CA ASP A 147 -8.98 -4.64 11.91
C ASP A 147 -9.16 -5.97 11.17
N ASN A 148 -8.06 -6.52 10.72
CA ASN A 148 -7.97 -7.80 10.03
C ASN A 148 -6.69 -8.53 10.46
N GLU A 149 -6.40 -9.66 9.83
CA GLU A 149 -5.25 -10.52 10.13
C GLU A 149 -3.89 -9.97 9.68
N LEU A 150 -3.85 -8.86 8.92
CA LEU A 150 -2.65 -8.37 8.26
C LEU A 150 -1.88 -7.33 9.08
N ASP A 151 -0.56 -7.40 9.04
CA ASP A 151 0.35 -6.31 9.39
C ASP A 151 0.71 -5.48 8.15
N SER A 152 0.94 -6.12 7.00
CA SER A 152 1.25 -5.41 5.75
C SER A 152 0.87 -6.20 4.50
N VAL A 153 0.76 -5.46 3.40
CA VAL A 153 0.67 -5.99 2.04
C VAL A 153 1.73 -5.29 1.20
N THR A 154 2.47 -6.08 0.42
CA THR A 154 3.40 -5.58 -0.60
C THR A 154 2.89 -5.99 -1.96
N ILE A 155 2.78 -5.05 -2.87
CA ILE A 155 2.40 -5.27 -4.27
C ILE A 155 3.63 -5.16 -5.15
N ILE A 156 3.77 -6.12 -6.07
CA ILE A 156 4.71 -6.09 -7.17
C ILE A 156 3.91 -5.88 -8.46
N SER A 157 4.21 -4.81 -9.18
CA SER A 157 3.48 -4.38 -10.38
C SER A 157 4.41 -3.76 -11.42
N GLN A 158 3.90 -3.52 -12.63
CA GLN A 158 4.63 -2.77 -13.66
C GLN A 158 4.71 -1.29 -13.29
N ASP A 159 3.57 -0.69 -12.95
CA ASP A 159 3.44 0.71 -12.60
C ASP A 159 3.30 0.87 -11.09
N SER A 160 3.93 1.90 -10.57
CA SER A 160 3.94 2.19 -9.14
C SER A 160 2.60 2.75 -8.65
N LEU A 161 1.84 3.40 -9.54
CA LEU A 161 0.47 3.82 -9.25
C LEU A 161 -0.43 2.62 -8.95
N ASP A 162 -0.34 1.54 -9.74
CA ASP A 162 -1.04 0.29 -9.46
C ASP A 162 -0.62 -0.29 -8.11
N GLY A 163 0.68 -0.23 -7.79
CA GLY A 163 1.20 -0.63 -6.48
C GLY A 163 0.50 0.10 -5.33
N ASP A 164 0.44 1.43 -5.36
CA ASP A 164 -0.24 2.24 -4.33
C ASP A 164 -1.74 1.92 -4.24
N ILE A 165 -2.44 1.78 -5.37
CA ILE A 165 -3.87 1.46 -5.41
C ILE A 165 -4.13 0.08 -4.79
N TRP A 166 -3.45 -0.94 -5.30
CA TRP A 166 -3.72 -2.32 -4.92
C TRP A 166 -3.27 -2.66 -3.51
N THR A 167 -2.20 -2.05 -2.97
CA THR A 167 -1.82 -2.28 -1.57
C THR A 167 -2.95 -1.91 -0.62
N THR A 168 -3.60 -0.77 -0.83
CA THR A 168 -4.68 -0.29 0.02
C THR A 168 -5.96 -1.14 -0.12
N LEU A 169 -6.33 -1.47 -1.36
CA LEU A 169 -7.51 -2.30 -1.65
C LEU A 169 -7.37 -3.70 -1.06
N ILE A 170 -6.24 -4.35 -1.35
CA ILE A 170 -5.96 -5.73 -0.91
C ILE A 170 -5.82 -5.81 0.61
N TYR A 171 -5.18 -4.80 1.23
CA TYR A 171 -5.14 -4.72 2.69
C TYR A 171 -6.56 -4.71 3.30
N GLY A 172 -7.48 -3.94 2.70
CA GLY A 172 -8.87 -3.89 3.14
C GLY A 172 -9.65 -5.18 2.93
N MET A 173 -9.26 -5.99 1.95
CA MET A 173 -9.91 -7.28 1.63
C MET A 173 -9.44 -8.43 2.52
N GLY A 174 -8.21 -8.36 3.06
CA GLY A 174 -7.55 -9.48 3.74
C GLY A 174 -6.96 -10.50 2.77
N VAL A 175 -6.35 -11.58 3.30
CA VAL A 175 -5.61 -12.58 2.49
C VAL A 175 -6.52 -13.27 1.48
N GLU A 176 -7.60 -13.89 1.93
CA GLU A 176 -8.44 -14.74 1.08
C GLU A 176 -9.05 -13.99 -0.10
N LYS A 177 -9.76 -12.89 0.21
CA LYS A 177 -10.41 -12.08 -0.82
C LYS A 177 -9.40 -11.33 -1.68
N GLY A 178 -8.28 -10.91 -1.10
CA GLY A 178 -7.18 -10.29 -1.81
C GLY A 178 -6.57 -11.21 -2.85
N CYS A 179 -6.22 -12.44 -2.49
CA CYS A 179 -5.76 -13.46 -3.45
C CYS A 179 -6.80 -13.74 -4.55
N ALA A 180 -8.09 -13.83 -4.17
CA ALA A 180 -9.16 -14.06 -5.15
C ALA A 180 -9.28 -12.89 -6.15
N ALA A 181 -9.17 -11.64 -5.70
CA ALA A 181 -9.22 -10.47 -6.56
C ALA A 181 -8.04 -10.43 -7.55
N LEU A 182 -6.85 -10.84 -7.12
CA LEU A 182 -5.65 -10.84 -7.96
C LEU A 182 -5.66 -11.91 -9.06
N ARG A 183 -6.52 -12.94 -8.99
CA ARG A 183 -6.65 -13.94 -10.08
C ARG A 183 -7.04 -13.31 -11.42
N SER A 184 -7.74 -12.19 -11.40
CA SER A 184 -8.11 -11.43 -12.62
C SER A 184 -7.06 -10.42 -13.06
N ARG A 185 -5.96 -10.29 -12.31
CA ARG A 185 -4.87 -9.34 -12.54
C ARG A 185 -3.51 -10.05 -12.48
N PRO A 186 -3.17 -10.87 -13.50
CA PRO A 186 -1.92 -11.63 -13.54
C PRO A 186 -0.67 -10.75 -13.60
N ASP A 187 -0.83 -9.48 -13.94
CA ASP A 187 0.19 -8.43 -13.96
C ASP A 187 0.54 -7.88 -12.57
N ILE A 188 -0.25 -8.23 -11.54
CA ILE A 188 -0.08 -7.76 -10.16
C ILE A 188 0.08 -8.96 -9.22
N GLU A 189 1.13 -8.92 -8.42
CA GLU A 189 1.44 -9.95 -7.43
C GLU A 189 1.52 -9.34 -6.03
N ALA A 190 1.18 -10.13 -5.02
CA ALA A 190 1.14 -9.66 -3.64
C ALA A 190 1.89 -10.57 -2.68
N ILE A 191 2.53 -9.95 -1.69
CA ILE A 191 3.03 -10.59 -0.48
C ILE A 191 2.24 -10.02 0.70
N PHE A 192 1.57 -10.90 1.43
CA PHE A 192 0.85 -10.58 2.67
C PHE A 192 1.69 -10.99 3.86
N VAL A 193 1.80 -10.11 4.85
CA VAL A 193 2.40 -10.44 6.14
C VAL A 193 1.31 -10.37 7.20
N THR A 194 1.10 -11.50 7.88
CA THR A 194 0.05 -11.61 8.91
C THR A 194 0.58 -11.34 10.31
N LYS A 195 -0.33 -10.99 11.22
CA LYS A 195 -0.08 -10.83 12.66
C LYS A 195 0.43 -12.13 13.33
N THR A 196 0.20 -13.28 12.68
CA THR A 196 0.69 -14.60 13.11
C THR A 196 2.03 -14.99 12.49
N LYS A 197 2.73 -14.01 11.87
CA LYS A 197 4.04 -14.17 11.22
C LYS A 197 4.03 -15.16 10.05
N GLU A 198 2.95 -15.19 9.31
CA GLU A 198 2.86 -15.88 8.04
C GLU A 198 3.14 -14.92 6.90
N VAL A 199 3.87 -15.39 5.90
CA VAL A 199 4.13 -14.72 4.63
C VAL A 199 3.36 -15.48 3.56
N VAL A 200 2.24 -14.91 3.09
CA VAL A 200 1.43 -15.49 2.03
C VAL A 200 1.75 -14.80 0.73
N ILE A 201 2.02 -15.56 -0.32
CA ILE A 201 2.40 -15.04 -1.64
C ILE A 201 1.32 -15.44 -2.65
N SER A 202 0.76 -14.46 -3.39
CA SER A 202 -0.30 -14.74 -4.36
C SER A 202 0.20 -15.50 -5.58
N SER A 203 1.37 -15.10 -6.11
CA SER A 203 2.11 -15.73 -7.21
C SER A 203 3.54 -15.19 -7.25
N MET A 204 4.45 -15.81 -8.00
CA MET A 204 5.85 -15.39 -8.16
C MET A 204 6.31 -15.51 -9.62
N HIS A 205 5.61 -14.89 -10.55
CA HIS A 205 6.00 -14.88 -11.97
C HIS A 205 7.03 -13.79 -12.28
N HIS A 206 6.96 -12.66 -11.56
CA HIS A 206 7.73 -11.47 -11.87
C HIS A 206 8.76 -11.09 -10.80
N PHE A 207 8.89 -11.89 -9.75
CA PHE A 207 9.89 -11.69 -8.71
C PHE A 207 10.33 -13.01 -8.09
N ARG A 208 11.41 -12.96 -7.31
CA ARG A 208 11.82 -14.06 -6.41
C ARG A 208 11.82 -13.55 -4.99
N PHE A 209 11.40 -14.35 -4.04
CA PHE A 209 11.41 -14.01 -2.62
C PHE A 209 12.34 -14.95 -1.84
N THR A 210 13.17 -14.36 -0.99
CA THR A 210 14.04 -15.10 -0.06
C THR A 210 13.68 -14.69 1.36
N LEU A 211 13.24 -15.65 2.17
CA LEU A 211 13.01 -15.46 3.60
C LEU A 211 14.36 -15.33 4.31
N LEU A 212 14.48 -14.35 5.22
CA LEU A 212 15.71 -14.07 5.98
C LEU A 212 15.50 -14.20 7.50
N ASP A 213 14.26 -14.17 7.97
CA ASP A 213 13.90 -14.27 9.39
C ASP A 213 13.11 -15.54 9.64
N ASP A 214 13.74 -16.53 10.28
CA ASP A 214 13.18 -17.85 10.60
C ASP A 214 12.00 -17.81 11.58
N SER A 215 11.72 -16.65 12.20
CA SER A 215 10.51 -16.47 13.01
C SER A 215 9.23 -16.32 12.17
N TYR A 216 9.37 -16.13 10.85
CA TYR A 216 8.28 -16.12 9.87
C TYR A 216 8.26 -17.42 9.07
N ARG A 217 7.11 -17.75 8.52
CA ARG A 217 6.96 -18.91 7.63
C ARG A 217 6.21 -18.54 6.36
N ILE A 218 6.66 -19.05 5.23
CA ILE A 218 5.91 -18.94 3.99
C ILE A 218 4.79 -19.96 4.02
N THR A 219 3.54 -19.51 3.92
CA THR A 219 2.35 -20.37 3.90
C THR A 219 1.56 -20.04 2.62
N GLY A 220 1.49 -21.04 1.73
CA GLY A 220 0.67 -20.98 0.53
C GLY A 220 1.23 -20.07 -0.57
N SER A 221 1.53 -20.68 -1.70
CA SER A 221 1.33 -20.09 -3.01
C SER A 221 0.00 -20.68 -3.47
N THR A 222 -1.06 -19.90 -3.48
CA THR A 222 -2.26 -20.32 -4.20
C THR A 222 -1.96 -20.18 -5.68
N VAL A 223 -1.40 -21.22 -6.28
CA VAL A 223 -1.32 -21.41 -7.73
C VAL A 223 -2.73 -21.42 -8.30
#